data_c8e70fba70cade6b750ae0b47930a512
#
_entry.id   c8e70fba70cade6b750ae0b47930a512
#
_cell.length_a   1.000
_cell.length_b   1.000
_cell.length_c   1.000
_cell.angle_alpha   90.00
_cell.angle_beta   90.00
_cell.angle_gamma   90.00
#
_symmetry.space_group_name_H-M   'P 1'
#
loop_
_entity.id
_entity.type
_entity.pdbx_description
1 polymer ?
#
loop_
_entity_poly.entity_id
_entity_poly.type
_entity_poly.pdbx_seq_one_letter_code
_entity_poly.pdbx_strand_id
1 'polypeptide(L)'
;MKRRKFIQSAGIFGVAPLLTTAMPASTIEDIPVNTTTRKLWLNYLQKLAEPVLTALAADLLKQKMPVEAKEPSLINDRAKYTHLEAFGRLLFGIAPWLQAEHTRENERQLQARYFKLAIKGIENATNPAAKDYMNWGDEGGQPLVDASFFAYGLIRCPKLWEALDSKIQQNVITALLKTRKIKPPENNWLLFAAMIEAFFITINHPFEMARIDYAIKQHQLWYKGDGIYGDGAEFHWDYYNSFVIHPYLYDVLKIAVTKDDAFEPIRKQTLTRSIRYSQILERLIGADGTYPIIGRSITYRTGAFHHLANMAYRQQLPKELNPAQVRCALTAVIKKVTDAKEMFDENGWLRIGVYGHQPSLAETYISTGSLYLCSAILLPLGLPETDLFWSTGDEDWSAKKVLKGSDLHADHAL
;
A
#
# COMPACT_ATOMS: atom_id res chain seq x y z
N MET A 1 -3.81 72.57 14.40
CA MET A 1 -4.59 73.62 15.16
C MET A 1 -6.05 73.21 15.18
N LYS A 2 -6.70 73.43 16.39
CA LYS A 2 -8.13 73.35 16.80
C LYS A 2 -8.68 71.92 16.87
N ARG A 3 -8.82 71.26 17.99
CA ARG A 3 -9.47 71.42 19.35
C ARG A 3 -11.01 71.51 19.31
N ARG A 4 -11.63 70.49 19.97
CA ARG A 4 -12.82 70.48 20.85
C ARG A 4 -14.21 70.48 20.19
N LYS A 5 -15.22 69.65 20.63
CA LYS A 5 -15.77 69.55 22.00
C LYS A 5 -16.61 68.31 22.23
N PHE A 6 -16.59 67.86 23.47
CA PHE A 6 -17.45 66.94 24.21
C PHE A 6 -18.90 67.49 24.34
N ILE A 7 -19.90 66.63 24.27
CA ILE A 7 -21.13 66.73 25.02
C ILE A 7 -21.55 65.36 25.51
N GLN A 8 -21.67 65.19 26.82
CA GLN A 8 -22.32 64.14 27.56
C GLN A 8 -23.84 64.36 27.54
N SER A 9 -24.61 63.29 27.47
CA SER A 9 -25.97 63.23 28.03
C SER A 9 -26.20 61.78 28.49
N ALA A 10 -26.49 61.71 29.81
CA ALA A 10 -26.89 60.46 30.49
C ALA A 10 -28.40 60.22 30.26
N GLY A 11 -28.79 58.95 30.24
CA GLY A 11 -30.20 58.61 30.17
C GLY A 11 -30.50 57.11 30.22
N ILE A 12 -30.71 56.62 31.41
CA ILE A 12 -31.69 55.59 31.86
C ILE A 12 -31.49 54.14 31.40
N PHE A 13 -31.21 53.26 32.37
CA PHE A 13 -31.21 51.82 32.37
C PHE A 13 -32.60 51.24 32.04
N GLY A 14 -32.63 50.40 31.03
CA GLY A 14 -33.67 49.39 30.78
C GLY A 14 -33.04 48.02 30.69
N VAL A 15 -33.20 47.20 31.71
CA VAL A 15 -32.77 45.78 31.70
C VAL A 15 -33.78 45.02 30.88
N ALA A 16 -33.38 44.58 29.66
CA ALA A 16 -34.09 43.58 28.91
C ALA A 16 -33.43 42.22 29.13
N PRO A 17 -34.18 41.09 29.31
CA PRO A 17 -33.60 39.78 29.50
C PRO A 17 -32.97 39.31 28.19
N LEU A 18 -31.68 38.94 28.27
CA LEU A 18 -30.98 38.22 27.22
C LEU A 18 -31.63 36.84 27.02
N LEU A 19 -32.47 36.73 26.01
CA LEU A 19 -32.83 35.44 25.42
C LEU A 19 -31.59 34.88 24.73
N THR A 20 -30.90 33.98 25.42
CA THR A 20 -29.91 33.09 24.78
C THR A 20 -30.66 32.15 23.84
N THR A 21 -30.77 32.53 22.58
CA THR A 21 -31.09 31.56 21.52
C THR A 21 -29.91 30.62 21.43
N ALA A 22 -30.05 29.42 22.04
CA ALA A 22 -29.18 28.29 21.72
C ALA A 22 -29.28 28.04 20.22
N MET A 23 -28.19 28.27 19.48
CA MET A 23 -28.09 27.76 18.12
C MET A 23 -28.29 26.23 18.18
N PRO A 24 -29.16 25.64 17.31
CA PRO A 24 -29.26 24.24 17.23
C PRO A 24 -27.86 23.70 16.89
N ALA A 25 -27.36 22.73 17.68
CA ALA A 25 -26.22 21.94 17.33
C ALA A 25 -26.48 21.43 15.89
N SER A 26 -25.61 21.82 14.95
CA SER A 26 -25.66 21.27 13.60
C SER A 26 -25.59 19.76 13.78
N THR A 27 -26.68 19.07 13.53
CA THR A 27 -26.69 17.64 13.31
C THR A 27 -25.67 17.40 12.19
N ILE A 28 -24.56 16.75 12.52
CA ILE A 28 -23.66 16.19 11.52
C ILE A 28 -24.58 15.22 10.75
N GLU A 29 -25.03 15.64 9.57
CA GLU A 29 -25.76 14.76 8.66
C GLU A 29 -24.89 13.53 8.51
N ASP A 30 -25.46 12.33 8.77
CA ASP A 30 -24.78 11.05 8.59
C ASP A 30 -24.37 10.96 7.11
N ILE A 31 -23.10 11.25 6.82
CA ILE A 31 -22.54 11.11 5.48
C ILE A 31 -22.69 9.63 5.12
N PRO A 32 -23.43 9.30 4.05
CA PRO A 32 -23.67 7.91 3.70
C PRO A 32 -22.34 7.25 3.31
N VAL A 33 -21.86 6.37 4.17
CA VAL A 33 -20.68 5.53 3.88
C VAL A 33 -21.17 4.31 3.09
N ASN A 34 -20.48 3.93 2.02
CA ASN A 34 -20.76 2.68 1.32
C ASN A 34 -20.29 1.47 2.17
N THR A 35 -21.08 1.20 3.21
CA THR A 35 -20.77 0.21 4.25
C THR A 35 -20.64 -1.19 3.68
N THR A 36 -21.40 -1.52 2.64
CA THR A 36 -21.37 -2.84 1.99
C THR A 36 -20.03 -3.05 1.26
N THR A 37 -19.57 -2.06 0.50
CA THR A 37 -18.29 -2.14 -0.23
C THR A 37 -17.11 -2.16 0.75
N ARG A 38 -17.09 -1.28 1.77
CA ARG A 38 -16.02 -1.28 2.77
C ARG A 38 -15.95 -2.61 3.53
N LYS A 39 -17.11 -3.20 3.89
CA LYS A 39 -17.17 -4.52 4.51
C LYS A 39 -16.60 -5.63 3.61
N LEU A 40 -16.85 -5.58 2.30
CA LEU A 40 -16.25 -6.52 1.35
C LEU A 40 -14.72 -6.42 1.34
N TRP A 41 -14.17 -5.21 1.35
CA TRP A 41 -12.73 -5.00 1.40
C TRP A 41 -12.12 -5.48 2.72
N LEU A 42 -12.80 -5.24 3.86
CA LEU A 42 -12.41 -5.76 5.18
C LEU A 42 -12.44 -7.29 5.23
N ASN A 43 -13.45 -7.91 4.61
CA ASN A 43 -13.49 -9.37 4.51
C ASN A 43 -12.32 -9.92 3.68
N TYR A 44 -11.92 -9.22 2.61
CA TYR A 44 -10.74 -9.61 1.83
C TYR A 44 -9.46 -9.43 2.65
N LEU A 45 -9.31 -8.30 3.36
CA LEU A 45 -8.21 -8.10 4.31
C LEU A 45 -8.11 -9.25 5.31
N GLN A 46 -9.24 -9.62 5.95
CA GLN A 46 -9.27 -10.68 6.95
C GLN A 46 -8.84 -12.04 6.36
N LYS A 47 -9.34 -12.40 5.17
CA LYS A 47 -8.95 -13.63 4.50
C LYS A 47 -7.44 -13.71 4.24
N LEU A 48 -6.80 -12.58 3.93
CA LEU A 48 -5.36 -12.52 3.71
C LEU A 48 -4.58 -12.51 5.04
N ALA A 49 -5.02 -11.71 6.02
CA ALA A 49 -4.26 -11.42 7.21
C ALA A 49 -4.37 -12.50 8.30
N GLU A 50 -5.54 -13.13 8.42
CA GLU A 50 -5.83 -14.07 9.50
C GLU A 50 -4.84 -15.24 9.58
N PRO A 51 -4.62 -16.03 8.51
CA PRO A 51 -3.74 -17.19 8.61
C PRO A 51 -2.28 -16.79 8.87
N VAL A 52 -1.79 -15.73 8.20
CA VAL A 52 -0.39 -15.30 8.31
C VAL A 52 -0.10 -14.72 9.69
N LEU A 53 -0.88 -13.73 10.12
CA LEU A 53 -0.59 -13.01 11.36
C LEU A 53 -0.86 -13.88 12.60
N THR A 54 -1.88 -14.73 12.57
CA THR A 54 -2.17 -15.64 13.69
C THR A 54 -1.07 -16.70 13.83
N ALA A 55 -0.64 -17.30 12.73
CA ALA A 55 0.43 -18.29 12.76
C ALA A 55 1.76 -17.67 13.18
N LEU A 56 2.12 -16.49 12.63
CA LEU A 56 3.38 -15.82 12.95
C LEU A 56 3.40 -15.33 14.42
N ALA A 57 2.30 -14.78 14.93
CA ALA A 57 2.21 -14.37 16.33
C ALA A 57 2.34 -15.55 17.30
N ALA A 58 1.96 -16.76 16.88
CA ALA A 58 2.11 -17.99 17.64
C ALA A 58 3.49 -18.67 17.47
N ASP A 59 4.41 -18.10 16.68
CA ASP A 59 5.72 -18.68 16.32
C ASP A 59 5.58 -20.04 15.60
N LEU A 60 4.60 -20.13 14.68
CA LEU A 60 4.21 -21.33 13.93
C LEU A 60 4.02 -21.09 12.43
N LEU A 61 4.42 -19.94 11.89
CA LEU A 61 4.20 -19.63 10.47
C LEU A 61 4.94 -20.63 9.55
N LYS A 62 6.22 -20.86 9.81
CA LYS A 62 7.02 -21.82 9.02
C LYS A 62 6.49 -23.25 9.10
N GLN A 63 5.81 -23.59 10.18
CA GLN A 63 5.22 -24.90 10.35
C GLN A 63 3.87 -25.05 9.64
N LYS A 64 3.06 -23.96 9.61
CA LYS A 64 1.67 -24.01 9.14
C LYS A 64 1.47 -23.59 7.70
N MET A 65 2.25 -22.61 7.22
CA MET A 65 2.10 -22.11 5.86
C MET A 65 2.68 -23.08 4.85
N PRO A 66 1.89 -23.61 3.90
CA PRO A 66 2.41 -24.47 2.84
C PRO A 66 3.35 -23.67 1.93
N VAL A 67 4.38 -24.32 1.42
CA VAL A 67 5.26 -23.75 0.41
C VAL A 67 4.89 -24.34 -0.94
N GLU A 68 4.07 -23.59 -1.69
CA GLU A 68 3.81 -23.90 -3.08
C GLU A 68 4.85 -23.18 -3.96
N ALA A 69 5.28 -23.83 -5.03
CA ALA A 69 6.13 -23.27 -6.07
C ALA A 69 5.65 -23.80 -7.43
N LYS A 70 6.12 -23.18 -8.54
CA LYS A 70 5.76 -23.59 -9.89
C LYS A 70 6.00 -25.10 -10.12
N GLU A 71 7.10 -25.61 -9.59
CA GLU A 71 7.53 -27.01 -9.71
C GLU A 71 7.96 -27.55 -8.35
N PRO A 72 7.72 -28.83 -8.04
CA PRO A 72 8.11 -29.43 -6.76
C PRO A 72 9.60 -29.31 -6.44
N SER A 73 10.48 -29.34 -7.45
CA SER A 73 11.93 -29.18 -7.32
C SER A 73 12.36 -27.84 -6.70
N LEU A 74 11.53 -26.80 -6.80
CA LEU A 74 11.81 -25.45 -6.31
C LEU A 74 11.38 -25.23 -4.87
N ILE A 75 10.57 -26.11 -4.28
CA ILE A 75 9.97 -25.94 -2.95
C ILE A 75 11.02 -25.66 -1.89
N ASN A 76 12.10 -26.46 -1.83
CA ASN A 76 13.15 -26.30 -0.83
C ASN A 76 13.89 -24.97 -0.95
N ASP A 77 14.08 -24.47 -2.17
CA ASP A 77 14.69 -23.17 -2.37
C ASP A 77 13.71 -22.03 -1.96
N ARG A 78 12.45 -22.11 -2.38
CA ARG A 78 11.43 -21.11 -2.04
C ARG A 78 11.12 -21.05 -0.56
N ALA A 79 11.21 -22.15 0.16
CA ALA A 79 11.03 -22.21 1.62
C ALA A 79 11.97 -21.28 2.38
N LYS A 80 13.12 -20.92 1.81
CA LYS A 80 14.07 -19.96 2.42
C LYS A 80 13.54 -18.54 2.47
N TYR A 81 12.57 -18.17 1.64
CA TYR A 81 12.13 -16.78 1.42
C TYR A 81 10.64 -16.56 1.66
N THR A 82 9.81 -17.55 1.35
CA THR A 82 8.35 -17.44 1.25
C THR A 82 7.69 -16.84 2.50
N HIS A 83 8.23 -17.07 3.70
CA HIS A 83 7.65 -16.59 4.96
C HIS A 83 7.87 -15.08 5.14
N LEU A 84 9.06 -14.57 4.80
CA LEU A 84 9.33 -13.13 4.79
C LEU A 84 8.54 -12.44 3.68
N GLU A 85 8.42 -13.07 2.50
CA GLU A 85 7.55 -12.58 1.43
C GLU A 85 6.11 -12.40 1.93
N ALA A 86 5.52 -13.44 2.54
CA ALA A 86 4.15 -13.40 3.02
C ALA A 86 3.95 -12.28 4.05
N PHE A 87 4.81 -12.22 5.05
CA PHE A 87 4.69 -11.25 6.12
C PHE A 87 4.96 -9.81 5.67
N GLY A 88 6.07 -9.57 4.98
CA GLY A 88 6.46 -8.23 4.54
C GLY A 88 5.44 -7.62 3.58
N ARG A 89 5.01 -8.39 2.57
CA ARG A 89 4.03 -7.94 1.57
C ARG A 89 2.64 -7.74 2.17
N LEU A 90 2.20 -8.62 3.07
CA LEU A 90 0.93 -8.44 3.77
C LEU A 90 0.96 -7.21 4.66
N LEU A 91 1.98 -7.08 5.54
CA LEU A 91 2.12 -5.95 6.45
C LEU A 91 2.08 -4.62 5.71
N PHE A 92 2.85 -4.50 4.63
CA PHE A 92 2.87 -3.36 3.75
C PHE A 92 1.46 -2.98 3.22
N GLY A 93 0.68 -3.96 2.76
CA GLY A 93 -0.65 -3.72 2.19
C GLY A 93 -1.70 -3.28 3.20
N ILE A 94 -1.60 -3.76 4.45
CA ILE A 94 -2.55 -3.42 5.52
C ILE A 94 -2.08 -2.29 6.45
N ALA A 95 -0.82 -1.85 6.33
CA ALA A 95 -0.22 -0.84 7.20
C ALA A 95 -1.01 0.49 7.25
N PRO A 96 -1.52 1.05 6.14
CA PRO A 96 -2.34 2.25 6.20
C PRO A 96 -3.62 2.06 7.02
N TRP A 97 -4.26 0.91 6.92
CA TRP A 97 -5.43 0.58 7.73
C TRP A 97 -5.08 0.43 9.21
N LEU A 98 -3.94 -0.18 9.55
CA LEU A 98 -3.46 -0.27 10.93
C LEU A 98 -3.09 1.10 11.51
N GLN A 99 -2.64 2.05 10.67
CA GLN A 99 -2.28 3.41 11.07
C GLN A 99 -3.49 4.31 11.31
N ALA A 100 -4.58 4.11 10.55
CA ALA A 100 -5.73 5.00 10.52
C ALA A 100 -6.52 5.00 11.84
N GLU A 101 -7.31 6.06 12.02
CA GLU A 101 -8.31 6.14 13.08
C GLU A 101 -9.67 5.78 12.48
N HIS A 102 -10.29 4.73 13.02
CA HIS A 102 -11.60 4.24 12.57
C HIS A 102 -12.68 4.65 13.53
N THR A 103 -13.85 5.05 13.01
CA THR A 103 -14.97 5.52 13.83
C THR A 103 -15.86 4.38 14.29
N ARG A 104 -15.96 3.30 13.51
CA ARG A 104 -16.82 2.15 13.80
C ARG A 104 -16.19 1.20 14.80
N GLU A 105 -16.92 0.87 15.85
CA GLU A 105 -16.44 0.03 16.95
C GLU A 105 -15.93 -1.34 16.46
N ASN A 106 -16.70 -2.02 15.62
CA ASN A 106 -16.32 -3.34 15.09
C ASN A 106 -15.00 -3.28 14.30
N GLU A 107 -14.78 -2.21 13.52
CA GLU A 107 -13.55 -2.04 12.75
C GLU A 107 -12.37 -1.69 13.67
N ARG A 108 -12.58 -0.86 14.71
CA ARG A 108 -11.56 -0.58 15.73
C ARG A 108 -11.12 -1.83 16.49
N GLN A 109 -12.07 -2.68 16.89
CA GLN A 109 -11.75 -3.94 17.57
C GLN A 109 -10.96 -4.88 16.68
N LEU A 110 -11.34 -4.98 15.39
CA LEU A 110 -10.64 -5.77 14.39
C LEU A 110 -9.22 -5.25 14.19
N GLN A 111 -9.06 -3.93 14.01
CA GLN A 111 -7.78 -3.26 13.87
C GLN A 111 -6.88 -3.50 15.08
N ALA A 112 -7.41 -3.30 16.29
CA ALA A 112 -6.65 -3.50 17.54
C ALA A 112 -6.15 -4.95 17.68
N ARG A 113 -6.97 -5.93 17.25
CA ARG A 113 -6.57 -7.35 17.22
C ARG A 113 -5.40 -7.57 16.25
N TYR A 114 -5.51 -7.11 15.00
CA TYR A 114 -4.45 -7.31 14.00
C TYR A 114 -3.20 -6.50 14.32
N PHE A 115 -3.34 -5.34 14.93
CA PHE A 115 -2.21 -4.55 15.40
C PHE A 115 -1.38 -5.34 16.43
N LYS A 116 -2.03 -5.97 17.42
CA LYS A 116 -1.36 -6.83 18.40
C LYS A 116 -0.68 -8.05 17.75
N LEU A 117 -1.36 -8.69 16.79
CA LEU A 117 -0.79 -9.81 16.05
C LEU A 117 0.43 -9.38 15.22
N ALA A 118 0.37 -8.20 14.59
CA ALA A 118 1.49 -7.64 13.82
C ALA A 118 2.71 -7.35 14.72
N ILE A 119 2.52 -6.72 15.89
CA ILE A 119 3.59 -6.50 16.88
C ILE A 119 4.28 -7.82 17.26
N LYS A 120 3.47 -8.83 17.64
CA LYS A 120 4.01 -10.13 18.02
C LYS A 120 4.67 -10.85 16.82
N GLY A 121 4.11 -10.68 15.63
CA GLY A 121 4.71 -11.16 14.38
C GLY A 121 6.07 -10.52 14.09
N ILE A 122 6.21 -9.21 14.26
CA ILE A 122 7.49 -8.50 14.13
C ILE A 122 8.53 -9.07 15.12
N GLU A 123 8.14 -9.26 16.39
CA GLU A 123 9.01 -9.85 17.40
C GLU A 123 9.52 -11.23 16.96
N ASN A 124 8.62 -12.15 16.58
CA ASN A 124 9.01 -13.51 16.20
C ASN A 124 9.83 -13.55 14.90
N ALA A 125 9.47 -12.72 13.92
CA ALA A 125 10.19 -12.63 12.64
C ALA A 125 11.64 -12.13 12.78
N THR A 126 11.91 -11.30 13.79
CA THR A 126 13.21 -10.63 13.95
C THR A 126 14.03 -11.13 15.14
N ASN A 127 13.45 -11.96 16.03
CA ASN A 127 14.15 -12.55 17.15
C ASN A 127 14.92 -13.81 16.71
N PRO A 128 16.26 -13.83 16.76
CA PRO A 128 17.06 -15.00 16.34
C PRO A 128 16.75 -16.30 17.11
N ALA A 129 16.13 -16.21 18.29
CA ALA A 129 15.76 -17.38 19.11
C ALA A 129 14.36 -17.91 18.77
N ALA A 130 13.56 -17.21 17.95
CA ALA A 130 12.23 -17.65 17.54
C ALA A 130 12.30 -18.71 16.45
N LYS A 131 11.32 -19.62 16.39
CA LYS A 131 11.21 -20.63 15.33
C LYS A 131 10.94 -19.98 13.97
N ASP A 132 10.18 -18.89 13.99
CA ASP A 132 9.81 -18.12 12.80
C ASP A 132 10.82 -17.00 12.45
N TYR A 133 12.02 -16.99 13.11
CA TYR A 133 13.08 -16.07 12.69
C TYR A 133 13.33 -16.16 11.19
N MET A 134 13.24 -15.04 10.46
CA MET A 134 13.23 -15.05 9.00
C MET A 134 14.63 -14.88 8.40
N ASN A 135 14.77 -15.23 7.13
CA ASN A 135 15.98 -14.98 6.35
C ASN A 135 16.03 -13.49 5.97
N TRP A 136 16.86 -12.72 6.67
CA TRP A 136 17.06 -11.28 6.43
C TRP A 136 18.30 -10.98 5.57
N GLY A 137 18.75 -11.93 4.78
CA GLY A 137 19.93 -11.84 3.92
C GLY A 137 21.02 -12.85 4.30
N ASP A 138 20.71 -13.84 5.10
CA ASP A 138 21.65 -14.90 5.44
C ASP A 138 21.93 -15.79 4.22
N GLU A 139 20.90 -16.00 3.38
CA GLU A 139 20.99 -16.76 2.12
C GLU A 139 20.30 -16.02 0.97
N GLY A 140 20.94 -16.00 -0.21
CA GLY A 140 20.39 -15.48 -1.46
C GLY A 140 20.16 -13.99 -1.52
N GLY A 141 19.57 -13.54 -2.63
CA GLY A 141 19.28 -12.11 -2.87
C GLY A 141 17.85 -11.69 -2.52
N GLN A 142 16.89 -12.63 -2.58
CA GLN A 142 15.47 -12.36 -2.40
C GLN A 142 15.13 -11.61 -1.09
N PRO A 143 15.82 -11.82 0.03
CA PRO A 143 15.53 -11.07 1.26
C PRO A 143 15.56 -9.54 1.13
N LEU A 144 16.36 -8.99 0.21
CA LEU A 144 16.37 -7.53 -0.05
C LEU A 144 15.00 -7.03 -0.49
N VAL A 145 14.31 -7.80 -1.33
CA VAL A 145 12.97 -7.47 -1.83
C VAL A 145 11.97 -7.41 -0.67
N ASP A 146 11.90 -8.47 0.10
CA ASP A 146 10.82 -8.64 1.08
C ASP A 146 11.06 -7.89 2.38
N ALA A 147 12.33 -7.70 2.76
CA ALA A 147 12.71 -6.76 3.82
C ALA A 147 12.34 -5.32 3.46
N SER A 148 12.38 -4.95 2.17
CA SER A 148 11.95 -3.62 1.75
C SER A 148 10.44 -3.41 1.86
N PHE A 149 9.62 -4.41 1.54
CA PHE A 149 8.17 -4.36 1.78
C PHE A 149 7.86 -4.26 3.28
N PHE A 150 8.57 -5.02 4.10
CA PHE A 150 8.46 -4.93 5.55
C PHE A 150 8.82 -3.53 6.07
N ALA A 151 9.94 -2.97 5.66
CA ALA A 151 10.37 -1.61 6.01
C ALA A 151 9.36 -0.56 5.53
N TYR A 152 8.82 -0.72 4.33
CA TYR A 152 7.79 0.16 3.79
C TYR A 152 6.46 0.06 4.57
N GLY A 153 6.10 -1.12 5.07
CA GLY A 153 4.98 -1.28 6.02
C GLY A 153 5.18 -0.45 7.29
N LEU A 154 6.38 -0.44 7.86
CA LEU A 154 6.71 0.38 9.04
C LEU A 154 6.70 1.89 8.72
N ILE A 155 7.16 2.30 7.53
CA ILE A 155 7.03 3.70 7.08
C ILE A 155 5.56 4.11 6.99
N ARG A 156 4.68 3.24 6.50
CA ARG A 156 3.24 3.50 6.35
C ARG A 156 2.45 3.42 7.64
N CYS A 157 2.97 2.73 8.65
CA CYS A 157 2.38 2.63 9.97
C CYS A 157 3.42 2.93 11.08
N PRO A 158 3.80 4.21 11.29
CA PRO A 158 4.71 4.61 12.37
C PRO A 158 4.28 4.11 13.75
N LYS A 159 2.95 4.02 14.00
CA LYS A 159 2.41 3.46 15.27
C LYS A 159 2.93 2.05 15.57
N LEU A 160 3.18 1.22 14.54
CA LEU A 160 3.78 -0.11 14.75
C LEU A 160 5.21 0.01 15.26
N TRP A 161 6.03 0.88 14.65
CA TRP A 161 7.40 1.11 15.11
C TRP A 161 7.46 1.65 16.53
N GLU A 162 6.62 2.63 16.83
CA GLU A 162 6.54 3.29 18.15
C GLU A 162 6.08 2.33 19.25
N ALA A 163 5.25 1.33 18.92
CA ALA A 163 4.76 0.33 19.86
C ALA A 163 5.75 -0.81 20.16
N LEU A 164 6.84 -0.91 19.41
CA LEU A 164 7.89 -1.92 19.66
C LEU A 164 8.77 -1.47 20.84
N ASP A 165 9.10 -2.39 21.73
CA ASP A 165 10.12 -2.12 22.72
C ASP A 165 11.52 -1.98 22.08
N SER A 166 12.47 -1.41 22.82
CA SER A 166 13.82 -1.11 22.32
C SER A 166 14.58 -2.35 21.85
N LYS A 167 14.34 -3.53 22.45
CA LYS A 167 14.98 -4.77 22.04
C LYS A 167 14.45 -5.24 20.69
N ILE A 168 13.14 -5.16 20.48
CA ILE A 168 12.51 -5.54 19.19
C ILE A 168 12.92 -4.52 18.11
N GLN A 169 12.93 -3.22 18.40
CA GLN A 169 13.44 -2.20 17.48
C GLN A 169 14.88 -2.49 17.05
N GLN A 170 15.75 -2.85 17.99
CA GLN A 170 17.13 -3.21 17.68
C GLN A 170 17.23 -4.48 16.82
N ASN A 171 16.37 -5.48 17.06
CA ASN A 171 16.28 -6.68 16.23
C ASN A 171 15.87 -6.33 14.79
N VAL A 172 14.87 -5.46 14.61
CA VAL A 172 14.44 -4.98 13.29
C VAL A 172 15.58 -4.26 12.57
N ILE A 173 16.27 -3.35 13.25
CA ILE A 173 17.44 -2.63 12.67
C ILE A 173 18.50 -3.63 12.24
N THR A 174 18.85 -4.57 13.12
CA THR A 174 19.88 -5.60 12.85
C THR A 174 19.48 -6.46 11.63
N ALA A 175 18.20 -6.87 11.56
CA ALA A 175 17.67 -7.64 10.46
C ALA A 175 17.78 -6.89 9.12
N LEU A 176 17.33 -5.63 9.09
CA LEU A 176 17.40 -4.80 7.88
C LEU A 176 18.84 -4.49 7.45
N LEU A 177 19.75 -4.24 8.39
CA LEU A 177 21.16 -4.03 8.08
C LEU A 177 21.83 -5.24 7.40
N LYS A 178 21.37 -6.46 7.66
CA LYS A 178 21.89 -7.66 6.97
C LYS A 178 21.67 -7.61 5.46
N THR A 179 20.65 -6.90 4.98
CA THR A 179 20.36 -6.78 3.54
C THR A 179 21.38 -5.91 2.80
N ARG A 180 22.16 -5.05 3.49
CA ARG A 180 23.15 -4.18 2.85
C ARG A 180 24.23 -4.93 2.08
N LYS A 181 24.54 -6.18 2.47
CA LYS A 181 25.49 -7.03 1.73
C LYS A 181 24.98 -7.52 0.39
N ILE A 182 23.66 -7.46 0.16
CA ILE A 182 23.06 -7.89 -1.10
C ILE A 182 23.20 -6.76 -2.12
N LYS A 183 23.93 -7.03 -3.20
CA LYS A 183 24.03 -6.10 -4.32
C LYS A 183 22.78 -6.21 -5.20
N PRO A 184 21.96 -5.16 -5.30
CA PRO A 184 20.80 -5.19 -6.20
C PRO A 184 21.26 -5.21 -7.66
N PRO A 185 20.57 -5.96 -8.55
CA PRO A 185 20.75 -5.83 -9.99
C PRO A 185 20.24 -4.46 -10.49
N GLU A 186 20.67 -4.08 -11.71
CA GLU A 186 20.33 -2.80 -12.37
C GLU A 186 18.88 -2.82 -12.92
N ASN A 187 17.90 -2.84 -12.02
CA ASN A 187 16.47 -2.85 -12.31
C ASN A 187 15.68 -2.28 -11.09
N ASN A 188 14.38 -2.60 -10.97
CA ASN A 188 13.54 -2.16 -9.85
C ASN A 188 14.12 -2.52 -8.45
N TRP A 189 15.06 -3.47 -8.35
CA TRP A 189 15.68 -3.84 -7.08
C TRP A 189 16.47 -2.72 -6.43
N LEU A 190 16.95 -1.75 -7.20
CA LEU A 190 17.57 -0.54 -6.66
C LEU A 190 16.61 0.20 -5.72
N LEU A 191 15.30 0.20 -6.01
CA LEU A 191 14.29 0.83 -5.16
C LEU A 191 14.06 0.05 -3.87
N PHE A 192 14.26 -1.26 -3.85
CA PHE A 192 14.19 -2.03 -2.60
C PHE A 192 15.31 -1.63 -1.64
N ALA A 193 16.54 -1.51 -2.15
CA ALA A 193 17.64 -1.01 -1.34
C ALA A 193 17.39 0.42 -0.84
N ALA A 194 16.91 1.31 -1.72
CA ALA A 194 16.60 2.69 -1.37
C ALA A 194 15.48 2.80 -0.32
N MET A 195 14.46 1.94 -0.37
CA MET A 195 13.34 1.96 0.60
C MET A 195 13.79 1.58 2.00
N ILE A 196 14.72 0.63 2.15
CA ILE A 196 15.29 0.28 3.45
C ILE A 196 16.07 1.46 4.03
N GLU A 197 16.86 2.15 3.21
CA GLU A 197 17.56 3.36 3.65
C GLU A 197 16.59 4.50 3.97
N ALA A 198 15.49 4.64 3.21
CA ALA A 198 14.42 5.59 3.52
C ALA A 198 13.78 5.28 4.88
N PHE A 199 13.57 4.01 5.23
CA PHE A 199 13.11 3.66 6.58
C PHE A 199 14.11 4.09 7.66
N PHE A 200 15.40 3.87 7.47
CA PHE A 200 16.42 4.33 8.42
C PHE A 200 16.41 5.85 8.59
N ILE A 201 16.13 6.62 7.52
CA ILE A 201 15.91 8.06 7.62
C ILE A 201 14.73 8.39 8.56
N THR A 202 13.61 7.68 8.44
CA THR A 202 12.38 7.98 9.23
C THR A 202 12.55 7.72 10.72
N ILE A 203 13.42 6.80 11.09
CA ILE A 203 13.72 6.45 12.49
C ILE A 203 15.00 7.12 13.03
N ASN A 204 15.58 8.08 12.29
CA ASN A 204 16.85 8.76 12.62
C ASN A 204 18.03 7.81 12.87
N HIS A 205 18.06 6.66 12.18
CA HIS A 205 19.20 5.75 12.19
C HIS A 205 20.21 6.11 11.07
N PRO A 206 21.52 5.81 11.22
CA PRO A 206 22.50 5.97 10.15
C PRO A 206 22.09 5.24 8.86
N PHE A 207 22.10 5.97 7.73
CA PHE A 207 21.62 5.51 6.42
C PHE A 207 22.66 5.78 5.31
N GLU A 208 22.52 5.10 4.18
CA GLU A 208 23.38 5.22 3.01
C GLU A 208 22.66 6.01 1.89
N MET A 209 22.83 7.35 1.88
CA MET A 209 22.22 8.22 0.86
C MET A 209 22.61 7.81 -0.55
N ALA A 210 23.80 7.27 -0.77
CA ALA A 210 24.25 6.81 -2.08
C ALA A 210 23.33 5.76 -2.72
N ARG A 211 22.71 4.88 -1.94
CA ARG A 211 21.73 3.90 -2.44
C ARG A 211 20.45 4.57 -2.92
N ILE A 212 19.99 5.59 -2.19
CA ILE A 212 18.79 6.38 -2.55
C ILE A 212 19.08 7.19 -3.82
N ASP A 213 20.16 7.94 -3.85
CA ASP A 213 20.55 8.79 -4.98
C ASP A 213 20.74 7.96 -6.26
N TYR A 214 21.44 6.83 -6.15
CA TYR A 214 21.67 5.95 -7.30
C TYR A 214 20.36 5.38 -7.85
N ALA A 215 19.47 4.89 -7.00
CA ALA A 215 18.17 4.37 -7.42
C ALA A 215 17.34 5.44 -8.13
N ILE A 216 17.30 6.67 -7.59
CA ILE A 216 16.57 7.79 -8.20
C ILE A 216 17.15 8.13 -9.57
N LYS A 217 18.48 8.30 -9.67
CA LYS A 217 19.17 8.64 -10.93
C LYS A 217 18.93 7.58 -12.01
N GLN A 218 19.05 6.31 -11.68
CA GLN A 218 18.82 5.23 -12.65
C GLN A 218 17.38 5.23 -13.15
N HIS A 219 16.37 5.40 -12.30
CA HIS A 219 14.98 5.46 -12.74
C HIS A 219 14.68 6.72 -13.58
N GLN A 220 15.37 7.85 -13.36
CA GLN A 220 15.25 8.97 -14.29
C GLN A 220 15.78 8.63 -15.71
N LEU A 221 16.88 7.89 -15.81
CA LEU A 221 17.45 7.43 -17.10
C LEU A 221 16.54 6.36 -17.77
N TRP A 222 15.84 5.55 -17.00
CA TRP A 222 14.97 4.50 -17.53
C TRP A 222 13.54 4.95 -17.85
N TYR A 223 13.25 6.25 -17.73
CA TYR A 223 11.94 6.76 -18.13
C TYR A 223 11.74 6.64 -19.64
N LYS A 224 10.61 6.06 -20.06
CA LYS A 224 10.29 5.75 -21.47
C LYS A 224 9.25 6.69 -22.08
N GLY A 225 8.67 7.60 -21.30
CA GLY A 225 7.58 8.49 -21.72
C GLY A 225 6.23 8.03 -21.21
N ASP A 226 5.23 8.89 -21.31
CA ASP A 226 3.82 8.66 -20.99
C ASP A 226 3.56 7.98 -19.63
N GLY A 227 4.32 8.39 -18.61
CA GLY A 227 4.19 7.81 -17.26
C GLY A 227 4.84 6.45 -17.09
N ILE A 228 5.59 5.90 -18.04
CA ILE A 228 6.13 4.54 -18.01
C ILE A 228 7.65 4.56 -17.84
N TYR A 229 8.14 3.71 -16.95
CA TYR A 229 9.57 3.43 -16.75
C TYR A 229 9.93 2.06 -17.30
N GLY A 230 11.14 1.91 -17.81
CA GLY A 230 11.76 0.60 -17.99
C GLY A 230 12.07 -0.04 -16.62
N ASP A 231 12.09 -1.36 -16.58
CA ASP A 231 12.58 -2.11 -15.43
C ASP A 231 14.06 -2.48 -15.67
N GLY A 232 14.93 -1.51 -15.45
CA GLY A 232 16.27 -1.42 -16.00
C GLY A 232 16.27 -0.63 -17.32
N ALA A 233 17.36 -0.78 -18.10
CA ALA A 233 17.52 -0.09 -19.35
C ALA A 233 16.48 -0.50 -20.42
N GLU A 234 16.01 -1.74 -20.36
CA GLU A 234 15.05 -2.29 -21.31
C GLU A 234 13.60 -2.06 -20.86
N PHE A 235 12.69 -1.95 -21.82
CA PHE A 235 11.26 -1.89 -21.58
C PHE A 235 10.68 -3.30 -21.56
N HIS A 236 9.82 -3.56 -20.56
CA HIS A 236 9.04 -4.78 -20.44
C HIS A 236 7.57 -4.43 -20.29
N TRP A 237 6.71 -5.10 -21.05
CA TRP A 237 5.27 -4.91 -20.94
C TRP A 237 4.73 -5.78 -19.80
N ASP A 238 4.72 -5.24 -18.60
CA ASP A 238 4.29 -5.89 -17.36
C ASP A 238 3.71 -4.86 -16.37
N TYR A 239 3.36 -5.30 -15.17
CA TYR A 239 2.84 -4.44 -14.10
C TYR A 239 3.89 -3.94 -13.12
N TYR A 240 5.21 -4.05 -13.41
CA TYR A 240 6.23 -3.60 -12.45
C TYR A 240 6.20 -2.09 -12.19
N ASN A 241 5.75 -1.29 -13.14
CA ASN A 241 5.46 0.12 -12.91
C ASN A 241 4.42 0.32 -11.79
N SER A 242 3.44 -0.57 -11.66
CA SER A 242 2.44 -0.56 -10.60
C SER A 242 2.89 -1.29 -9.34
N PHE A 243 3.48 -2.50 -9.48
CA PHE A 243 3.90 -3.30 -8.32
C PHE A 243 4.92 -2.57 -7.45
N VAL A 244 5.89 -1.88 -8.08
CA VAL A 244 7.08 -1.35 -7.40
C VAL A 244 7.44 0.06 -7.84
N ILE A 245 7.68 0.31 -9.15
CA ILE A 245 8.46 1.47 -9.59
C ILE A 245 7.84 2.78 -9.13
N HIS A 246 6.61 3.08 -9.54
CA HIS A 246 5.96 4.34 -9.14
C HIS A 246 5.76 4.49 -7.63
N PRO A 247 5.19 3.51 -6.90
CA PRO A 247 4.95 3.68 -5.47
C PRO A 247 6.24 3.86 -4.67
N TYR A 248 7.26 3.07 -4.98
CA TYR A 248 8.53 3.13 -4.26
C TYR A 248 9.30 4.41 -4.60
N LEU A 249 9.46 4.73 -5.89
CA LEU A 249 10.22 5.91 -6.32
C LEU A 249 9.64 7.18 -5.72
N TYR A 250 8.33 7.33 -5.74
CA TYR A 250 7.67 8.51 -5.17
C TYR A 250 7.85 8.63 -3.66
N ASP A 251 7.73 7.52 -2.90
CA ASP A 251 7.86 7.55 -1.45
C ASP A 251 9.31 7.69 -1.00
N VAL A 252 10.24 7.07 -1.70
CA VAL A 252 11.68 7.28 -1.48
C VAL A 252 12.02 8.76 -1.70
N LEU A 253 11.55 9.37 -2.81
CA LEU A 253 11.74 10.79 -3.09
C LEU A 253 11.13 11.69 -2.01
N LYS A 254 9.90 11.38 -1.56
CA LYS A 254 9.25 12.14 -0.49
C LYS A 254 10.08 12.17 0.79
N ILE A 255 10.73 11.06 1.12
CA ILE A 255 11.59 10.96 2.30
C ILE A 255 12.96 11.63 2.02
N ALA A 256 13.54 11.41 0.84
CA ALA A 256 14.83 12.00 0.47
C ALA A 256 14.83 13.53 0.51
N VAL A 257 13.74 14.17 0.06
CA VAL A 257 13.55 15.63 0.13
C VAL A 257 13.69 16.16 1.57
N THR A 258 13.37 15.38 2.59
CA THR A 258 13.55 15.81 3.98
C THR A 258 15.03 15.96 4.39
N LYS A 259 15.94 15.43 3.58
CA LYS A 259 17.39 15.50 3.80
C LYS A 259 18.11 16.38 2.77
N ASP A 260 17.57 16.49 1.56
CA ASP A 260 18.15 17.28 0.48
C ASP A 260 17.07 17.79 -0.47
N ASP A 261 16.87 19.11 -0.50
CA ASP A 261 15.87 19.79 -1.35
C ASP A 261 16.15 19.63 -2.86
N ALA A 262 17.37 19.21 -3.25
CA ALA A 262 17.71 18.96 -4.64
C ALA A 262 16.85 17.85 -5.28
N PHE A 263 16.23 16.98 -4.48
CA PHE A 263 15.28 15.97 -4.96
C PHE A 263 13.87 16.49 -5.25
N GLU A 264 13.51 17.70 -4.80
CA GLU A 264 12.14 18.23 -4.94
C GLU A 264 11.68 18.39 -6.41
N PRO A 265 12.48 18.89 -7.36
CA PRO A 265 12.08 18.93 -8.77
C PRO A 265 11.80 17.53 -9.33
N ILE A 266 12.63 16.53 -8.97
CA ILE A 266 12.46 15.14 -9.41
C ILE A 266 11.18 14.55 -8.82
N ARG A 267 10.89 14.82 -7.53
CA ARG A 267 9.66 14.38 -6.86
C ARG A 267 8.41 14.92 -7.56
N LYS A 268 8.39 16.22 -7.92
CA LYS A 268 7.28 16.85 -8.65
C LYS A 268 7.07 16.21 -10.02
N GLN A 269 8.15 16.01 -10.77
CA GLN A 269 8.09 15.35 -12.08
C GLN A 269 7.59 13.89 -11.95
N THR A 270 8.09 13.16 -10.94
CA THR A 270 7.64 11.79 -10.67
C THR A 270 6.16 11.74 -10.32
N LEU A 271 5.64 12.74 -9.59
CA LEU A 271 4.20 12.83 -9.30
C LEU A 271 3.37 12.99 -10.58
N THR A 272 3.78 13.88 -11.50
CA THR A 272 3.09 14.06 -12.79
C THR A 272 3.04 12.74 -13.58
N ARG A 273 4.15 12.02 -13.66
CA ARG A 273 4.23 10.69 -14.30
C ARG A 273 3.35 9.65 -13.59
N SER A 274 3.31 9.69 -12.26
CA SER A 274 2.48 8.80 -11.43
C SER A 274 0.99 9.04 -11.64
N ILE A 275 0.56 10.29 -11.75
CA ILE A 275 -0.82 10.66 -12.06
C ILE A 275 -1.22 10.09 -13.43
N ARG A 276 -0.39 10.27 -14.45
CA ARG A 276 -0.65 9.72 -15.79
C ARG A 276 -0.75 8.19 -15.76
N TYR A 277 0.17 7.52 -15.13
CA TYR A 277 0.15 6.06 -15.09
C TYR A 277 -1.08 5.50 -14.33
N SER A 278 -1.61 6.23 -13.35
CA SER A 278 -2.86 5.83 -12.68
C SER A 278 -4.09 5.89 -13.60
N GLN A 279 -4.14 6.84 -14.57
CA GLN A 279 -5.17 6.88 -15.60
C GLN A 279 -5.11 5.65 -16.50
N ILE A 280 -3.90 5.27 -16.94
CA ILE A 280 -3.69 4.06 -17.75
C ILE A 280 -4.17 2.82 -16.99
N LEU A 281 -3.80 2.67 -15.71
CA LEU A 281 -4.20 1.53 -14.90
C LEU A 281 -5.73 1.41 -14.74
N GLU A 282 -6.42 2.54 -14.52
CA GLU A 282 -7.89 2.52 -14.40
C GLU A 282 -8.54 2.03 -15.70
N ARG A 283 -8.04 2.46 -16.86
CA ARG A 283 -8.52 2.06 -18.18
C ARG A 283 -8.22 0.59 -18.53
N LEU A 284 -7.22 -0.02 -17.88
CA LEU A 284 -6.93 -1.45 -18.04
C LEU A 284 -7.92 -2.35 -17.32
N ILE A 285 -8.79 -1.81 -16.45
CA ILE A 285 -9.80 -2.61 -15.74
C ILE A 285 -11.00 -2.78 -16.65
N GLY A 286 -11.24 -4.01 -17.13
CA GLY A 286 -12.39 -4.38 -17.93
C GLY A 286 -13.72 -4.13 -17.20
N ALA A 287 -14.82 -4.02 -17.95
CA ALA A 287 -16.13 -3.68 -17.39
C ALA A 287 -16.67 -4.68 -16.35
N ASP A 288 -16.13 -5.89 -16.33
CA ASP A 288 -16.45 -6.97 -15.38
C ASP A 288 -15.38 -7.17 -14.29
N GLY A 289 -14.37 -6.28 -14.20
CA GLY A 289 -13.28 -6.37 -13.26
C GLY A 289 -12.10 -7.27 -13.69
N THR A 290 -12.11 -7.80 -14.92
CA THR A 290 -10.95 -8.45 -15.51
C THR A 290 -9.89 -7.44 -15.93
N TYR A 291 -8.65 -7.90 -16.15
CA TYR A 291 -7.55 -7.09 -16.64
C TYR A 291 -6.59 -7.94 -17.48
N PRO A 292 -5.78 -7.34 -18.35
CA PRO A 292 -4.84 -8.06 -19.21
C PRO A 292 -3.88 -8.94 -18.41
N ILE A 293 -3.79 -10.20 -18.79
CA ILE A 293 -2.87 -11.18 -18.21
C ILE A 293 -1.57 -11.11 -19.00
N ILE A 294 -0.73 -10.14 -18.67
CA ILE A 294 0.52 -9.84 -19.39
C ILE A 294 1.69 -9.69 -18.42
N GLY A 295 2.87 -10.01 -18.92
CA GLY A 295 4.13 -9.85 -18.22
C GLY A 295 4.34 -10.84 -17.09
N ARG A 296 5.47 -10.69 -16.44
CA ARG A 296 5.89 -11.54 -15.32
C ARG A 296 5.22 -11.15 -14.02
N SER A 297 5.22 -12.06 -13.06
CA SER A 297 4.66 -11.89 -11.71
C SER A 297 3.17 -11.59 -11.69
N ILE A 298 2.45 -11.98 -12.74
CA ILE A 298 1.02 -11.73 -12.85
C ILE A 298 0.21 -12.41 -11.72
N THR A 299 0.76 -13.45 -11.10
CA THR A 299 0.19 -14.14 -9.95
C THR A 299 0.14 -13.30 -8.67
N TYR A 300 0.71 -12.10 -8.66
CA TYR A 300 0.46 -11.11 -7.60
C TYR A 300 -0.96 -10.53 -7.64
N ARG A 301 -1.79 -10.97 -8.59
CA ARG A 301 -3.24 -10.70 -8.67
C ARG A 301 -3.56 -9.20 -8.57
N THR A 302 -4.40 -8.86 -7.60
CA THR A 302 -4.84 -7.47 -7.33
C THR A 302 -3.68 -6.51 -7.05
N GLY A 303 -2.47 -7.02 -6.78
CA GLY A 303 -1.24 -6.22 -6.72
C GLY A 303 -0.94 -5.46 -8.02
N ALA A 304 -1.45 -5.93 -9.17
CA ALA A 304 -1.37 -5.21 -10.44
C ALA A 304 -1.91 -3.77 -10.36
N PHE A 305 -2.78 -3.49 -9.42
CA PHE A 305 -3.37 -2.17 -9.18
C PHE A 305 -2.84 -1.48 -7.91
N HIS A 306 -1.68 -1.91 -7.40
CA HIS A 306 -1.03 -1.26 -6.26
C HIS A 306 -0.90 0.24 -6.46
N HIS A 307 -0.40 0.68 -7.62
CA HIS A 307 -0.19 2.10 -7.88
C HIS A 307 -1.51 2.89 -7.91
N LEU A 308 -2.55 2.37 -8.56
CA LEU A 308 -3.86 3.03 -8.58
C LEU A 308 -4.46 3.15 -7.17
N ALA A 309 -4.38 2.08 -6.37
CA ALA A 309 -4.80 2.08 -4.97
C ALA A 309 -3.98 3.06 -4.11
N ASN A 310 -2.66 3.16 -4.37
CA ASN A 310 -1.77 4.10 -3.70
C ASN A 310 -2.11 5.56 -4.04
N MET A 311 -2.43 5.88 -5.29
CA MET A 311 -2.84 7.23 -5.71
C MET A 311 -4.19 7.61 -5.09
N ALA A 312 -5.14 6.68 -5.00
CA ALA A 312 -6.40 6.87 -4.28
C ALA A 312 -6.16 7.14 -2.78
N TYR A 313 -5.37 6.29 -2.12
CA TYR A 313 -5.01 6.45 -0.70
C TYR A 313 -4.33 7.80 -0.41
N ARG A 314 -3.52 8.31 -1.34
CA ARG A 314 -2.83 9.60 -1.20
C ARG A 314 -3.69 10.80 -1.57
N GLN A 315 -4.91 10.57 -2.05
CA GLN A 315 -5.78 11.63 -2.58
C GLN A 315 -5.12 12.41 -3.73
N GLN A 316 -4.35 11.69 -4.57
CA GLN A 316 -3.59 12.23 -5.71
C GLN A 316 -4.05 11.63 -7.04
N LEU A 317 -5.30 11.22 -7.13
CA LEU A 317 -5.90 10.82 -8.38
C LEU A 317 -5.95 12.00 -9.36
N PRO A 318 -5.85 11.75 -10.68
CA PRO A 318 -6.10 12.78 -11.68
C PRO A 318 -7.52 13.33 -11.56
N LYS A 319 -7.72 14.58 -11.96
CA LYS A 319 -9.04 15.26 -11.83
C LYS A 319 -10.17 14.56 -12.60
N GLU A 320 -9.82 13.84 -13.64
CA GLU A 320 -10.73 13.09 -14.51
C GLU A 320 -11.22 11.78 -13.88
N LEU A 321 -10.57 11.31 -12.81
CA LEU A 321 -10.94 10.09 -12.10
C LEU A 321 -11.57 10.43 -10.75
N ASN A 322 -12.90 10.28 -10.67
CA ASN A 322 -13.60 10.41 -9.40
C ASN A 322 -13.16 9.29 -8.42
N PRO A 323 -12.90 9.59 -7.13
CA PRO A 323 -12.55 8.57 -6.14
C PRO A 323 -13.54 7.40 -6.06
N ALA A 324 -14.87 7.65 -6.21
CA ALA A 324 -15.88 6.60 -6.24
C ALA A 324 -15.74 5.69 -7.46
N GLN A 325 -15.42 6.24 -8.63
CA GLN A 325 -15.14 5.50 -9.85
C GLN A 325 -13.97 4.52 -9.64
N VAL A 326 -12.87 5.00 -9.06
CA VAL A 326 -11.70 4.16 -8.74
C VAL A 326 -12.05 3.10 -7.70
N ARG A 327 -12.83 3.45 -6.65
CA ARG A 327 -13.34 2.47 -5.69
C ARG A 327 -14.11 1.35 -6.37
N CYS A 328 -15.05 1.68 -7.25
CA CYS A 328 -15.88 0.69 -7.95
C CYS A 328 -15.04 -0.20 -8.87
N ALA A 329 -14.08 0.37 -9.60
CA ALA A 329 -13.16 -0.38 -10.46
C ALA A 329 -12.32 -1.39 -9.64
N LEU A 330 -11.65 -0.92 -8.58
CA LEU A 330 -10.84 -1.78 -7.70
C LEU A 330 -11.71 -2.83 -6.99
N THR A 331 -12.92 -2.49 -6.58
CA THR A 331 -13.88 -3.43 -5.99
C THR A 331 -14.26 -4.54 -6.98
N ALA A 332 -14.45 -4.21 -8.25
CA ALA A 332 -14.74 -5.19 -9.29
C ALA A 332 -13.57 -6.17 -9.47
N VAL A 333 -12.34 -5.67 -9.46
CA VAL A 333 -11.13 -6.51 -9.50
C VAL A 333 -11.06 -7.44 -8.29
N ILE A 334 -11.27 -6.91 -7.06
CA ILE A 334 -11.29 -7.73 -5.84
C ILE A 334 -12.33 -8.84 -5.96
N LYS A 335 -13.56 -8.51 -6.33
CA LYS A 335 -14.64 -9.49 -6.50
C LYS A 335 -14.25 -10.57 -7.52
N LYS A 336 -13.79 -10.16 -8.70
CA LYS A 336 -13.42 -11.08 -9.78
C LYS A 336 -12.36 -12.11 -9.33
N VAL A 337 -11.36 -11.65 -8.56
CA VAL A 337 -10.30 -12.51 -8.05
C VAL A 337 -10.81 -13.40 -6.91
N THR A 338 -11.60 -12.85 -5.96
CA THR A 338 -12.06 -13.60 -4.78
C THR A 338 -13.20 -14.57 -5.07
N ASP A 339 -13.97 -14.36 -6.14
CA ASP A 339 -15.04 -15.27 -6.58
C ASP A 339 -14.46 -16.48 -7.34
N ALA A 340 -13.19 -16.44 -7.71
CA ALA A 340 -12.52 -17.55 -8.37
C ALA A 340 -12.33 -18.73 -7.41
N LYS A 341 -12.75 -19.93 -7.87
CA LYS A 341 -12.57 -21.16 -7.09
C LYS A 341 -11.09 -21.44 -6.86
N GLU A 342 -10.79 -22.02 -5.69
CA GLU A 342 -9.43 -22.46 -5.33
C GLU A 342 -8.37 -21.35 -5.27
N MET A 343 -8.78 -20.08 -5.06
CA MET A 343 -7.84 -19.01 -4.75
C MET A 343 -7.13 -19.27 -3.43
N PHE A 344 -7.83 -19.88 -2.48
CA PHE A 344 -7.30 -20.32 -1.18
C PHE A 344 -7.43 -21.82 -1.06
N ASP A 345 -6.53 -22.43 -0.29
CA ASP A 345 -6.69 -23.81 0.15
C ASP A 345 -7.72 -23.95 1.28
N GLU A 346 -7.94 -25.17 1.76
CA GLU A 346 -8.89 -25.47 2.85
C GLU A 346 -8.52 -24.82 4.19
N ASN A 347 -7.27 -24.41 4.37
CA ASN A 347 -6.76 -23.75 5.56
C ASN A 347 -6.67 -22.22 5.43
N GLY A 348 -7.08 -21.69 4.27
CA GLY A 348 -7.11 -20.26 3.96
C GLY A 348 -5.79 -19.67 3.43
N TRP A 349 -4.82 -20.50 3.06
CA TRP A 349 -3.58 -20.04 2.43
C TRP A 349 -3.77 -19.77 0.94
N LEU A 350 -3.14 -18.72 0.43
CA LEU A 350 -3.16 -18.40 -0.99
C LEU A 350 -2.48 -19.48 -1.83
N ARG A 351 -3.10 -19.81 -2.97
CA ARG A 351 -2.56 -20.72 -3.99
C ARG A 351 -2.11 -19.94 -5.21
N ILE A 352 -1.10 -20.44 -5.93
CA ILE A 352 -0.55 -19.77 -7.12
C ILE A 352 -1.59 -19.67 -8.24
N GLY A 353 -1.74 -18.46 -8.81
CA GLY A 353 -2.64 -18.20 -9.94
C GLY A 353 -3.15 -16.76 -9.96
N VAL A 354 -4.00 -16.44 -10.90
CA VAL A 354 -4.69 -15.15 -11.02
C VAL A 354 -6.17 -15.31 -10.67
N TYR A 355 -6.87 -16.14 -11.40
CA TYR A 355 -8.29 -16.46 -11.17
C TYR A 355 -8.40 -17.93 -10.74
N GLY A 356 -8.05 -18.22 -9.48
CA GLY A 356 -8.02 -19.55 -8.90
C GLY A 356 -6.61 -20.13 -8.82
N HIS A 357 -6.49 -21.46 -8.90
CA HIS A 357 -5.22 -22.19 -8.85
C HIS A 357 -4.67 -22.44 -10.25
N GLN A 358 -3.60 -21.74 -10.63
CA GLN A 358 -3.02 -21.75 -11.97
C GLN A 358 -1.47 -21.68 -11.88
N PRO A 359 -0.81 -22.75 -11.39
CA PRO A 359 0.63 -22.72 -11.07
C PRO A 359 1.52 -22.50 -12.30
N SER A 360 1.07 -22.85 -13.49
CA SER A 360 1.84 -22.62 -14.73
C SER A 360 2.01 -21.14 -15.10
N LEU A 361 1.19 -20.24 -14.53
CA LEU A 361 1.35 -18.78 -14.71
C LEU A 361 2.49 -18.20 -13.87
N ALA A 362 3.07 -18.97 -12.96
CA ALA A 362 4.15 -18.50 -12.11
C ALA A 362 5.51 -18.64 -12.78
N GLU A 363 6.40 -17.74 -12.48
CA GLU A 363 7.84 -17.89 -12.70
C GLU A 363 8.46 -18.75 -11.60
N THR A 364 9.71 -19.17 -11.81
CA THR A 364 10.43 -20.06 -10.89
C THR A 364 10.71 -19.45 -9.51
N TYR A 365 10.67 -18.12 -9.40
CA TYR A 365 10.86 -17.41 -8.13
C TYR A 365 9.57 -17.22 -7.33
N ILE A 366 8.40 -17.49 -7.89
CA ILE A 366 7.11 -17.33 -7.21
C ILE A 366 6.88 -18.47 -6.21
N SER A 367 6.38 -18.11 -5.05
CA SER A 367 5.95 -19.04 -4.00
C SER A 367 4.65 -18.55 -3.33
N THR A 368 4.11 -19.33 -2.40
CA THR A 368 2.94 -18.94 -1.59
C THR A 368 3.08 -17.53 -1.02
N GLY A 369 4.24 -17.19 -0.46
CA GLY A 369 4.49 -15.88 0.15
C GLY A 369 4.45 -14.73 -0.84
N SER A 370 4.92 -14.97 -2.07
CA SER A 370 4.94 -13.96 -3.13
C SER A 370 3.55 -13.39 -3.43
N LEU A 371 2.51 -14.21 -3.28
CA LEU A 371 1.13 -13.89 -3.63
C LEU A 371 0.52 -12.80 -2.73
N TYR A 372 1.07 -12.60 -1.53
CA TYR A 372 0.55 -11.61 -0.57
C TYR A 372 0.76 -10.16 -1.01
N LEU A 373 1.47 -9.90 -2.12
CA LEU A 373 1.46 -8.57 -2.75
C LEU A 373 0.06 -8.15 -3.23
N CYS A 374 -0.86 -9.09 -3.40
CA CYS A 374 -2.26 -8.79 -3.68
C CYS A 374 -2.90 -7.88 -2.62
N SER A 375 -2.37 -7.86 -1.38
CA SER A 375 -2.83 -6.97 -0.31
C SER A 375 -2.63 -5.48 -0.61
N ALA A 376 -1.74 -5.13 -1.54
CA ALA A 376 -1.47 -3.74 -1.91
C ALA A 376 -2.70 -2.98 -2.45
N ILE A 377 -3.71 -3.68 -2.96
CA ILE A 377 -4.98 -3.05 -3.37
C ILE A 377 -5.75 -2.46 -2.18
N LEU A 378 -5.48 -2.91 -0.96
CA LEU A 378 -6.19 -2.54 0.26
C LEU A 378 -5.79 -1.20 0.87
N LEU A 379 -4.78 -0.51 0.31
CA LEU A 379 -4.28 0.76 0.83
C LEU A 379 -5.37 1.81 1.12
N PRO A 380 -6.43 1.96 0.29
CA PRO A 380 -7.51 2.90 0.55
C PRO A 380 -8.32 2.61 1.83
N LEU A 381 -8.20 1.43 2.45
CA LEU A 381 -8.78 1.20 3.79
C LEU A 381 -8.17 2.10 4.86
N GLY A 382 -6.98 2.66 4.61
CA GLY A 382 -6.35 3.68 5.46
C GLY A 382 -7.01 5.06 5.38
N LEU A 383 -7.92 5.30 4.45
CA LEU A 383 -8.71 6.54 4.38
C LEU A 383 -9.83 6.51 5.41
N PRO A 384 -10.18 7.65 6.02
CA PRO A 384 -11.33 7.73 6.89
C PRO A 384 -12.62 7.38 6.14
N GLU A 385 -13.62 6.87 6.84
CA GLU A 385 -14.90 6.47 6.26
C GLU A 385 -15.66 7.64 5.60
N THR A 386 -15.37 8.87 6.02
CA THR A 386 -15.92 10.11 5.48
C THR A 386 -15.22 10.61 4.22
N ASP A 387 -14.09 9.98 3.82
CA ASP A 387 -13.40 10.34 2.59
C ASP A 387 -14.28 10.10 1.36
N LEU A 388 -14.14 10.92 0.33
CA LEU A 388 -14.90 10.81 -0.93
C LEU A 388 -14.77 9.43 -1.57
N PHE A 389 -13.66 8.74 -1.36
CA PHE A 389 -13.49 7.37 -1.81
C PHE A 389 -14.53 6.42 -1.21
N TRP A 390 -14.95 6.62 0.04
CA TRP A 390 -15.91 5.76 0.75
C TRP A 390 -17.31 6.34 0.87
N SER A 391 -17.46 7.66 1.00
CA SER A 391 -18.71 8.34 1.34
C SER A 391 -19.62 8.61 0.14
N THR A 392 -19.08 8.62 -1.09
CA THR A 392 -19.88 8.88 -2.28
C THR A 392 -20.54 7.63 -2.83
N GLY A 393 -21.63 7.79 -3.58
CA GLY A 393 -22.35 6.70 -4.26
C GLY A 393 -21.47 5.93 -5.25
N ASP A 394 -21.95 4.77 -5.73
CA ASP A 394 -21.22 3.99 -6.71
C ASP A 394 -21.19 4.70 -8.06
N GLU A 395 -20.07 4.62 -8.75
CA GLU A 395 -19.85 5.21 -10.07
C GLU A 395 -19.16 4.21 -11.01
N ASP A 396 -19.65 4.12 -12.24
CA ASP A 396 -19.02 3.29 -13.26
C ASP A 396 -17.64 3.84 -13.63
N TRP A 397 -16.68 2.96 -13.86
CA TRP A 397 -15.33 3.32 -14.33
C TRP A 397 -15.25 3.37 -15.86
N SER A 398 -14.15 3.86 -16.41
CA SER A 398 -14.01 4.21 -17.82
C SER A 398 -14.46 3.10 -18.77
N ALA A 399 -13.95 1.89 -18.63
CA ALA A 399 -14.35 0.76 -19.49
C ALA A 399 -15.85 0.46 -19.40
N LYS A 400 -16.43 0.55 -18.19
CA LYS A 400 -17.85 0.28 -17.98
C LYS A 400 -18.74 1.40 -18.50
N LYS A 401 -18.31 2.67 -18.38
CA LYS A 401 -18.98 3.83 -18.99
C LYS A 401 -19.03 3.69 -20.51
N VAL A 402 -17.90 3.38 -21.16
CA VAL A 402 -17.84 3.20 -22.63
C VAL A 402 -18.72 2.04 -23.08
N LEU A 403 -18.69 0.90 -22.38
CA LEU A 403 -19.51 -0.25 -22.73
C LEU A 403 -21.03 0.07 -22.66
N LYS A 404 -21.42 1.02 -21.79
CA LYS A 404 -22.81 1.52 -21.69
C LYS A 404 -23.14 2.63 -22.70
N GLY A 405 -22.22 2.98 -23.59
CA GLY A 405 -22.41 4.01 -24.61
C GLY A 405 -22.15 5.45 -24.14
N SER A 406 -21.51 5.64 -22.98
CA SER A 406 -21.10 6.98 -22.55
C SER A 406 -19.99 7.53 -23.46
N ASP A 407 -20.10 8.80 -23.84
CA ASP A 407 -19.05 9.53 -24.53
C ASP A 407 -18.00 10.01 -23.52
N LEU A 408 -16.74 9.59 -23.70
CA LEU A 408 -15.62 10.00 -22.86
C LEU A 408 -14.60 10.79 -23.69
N HIS A 409 -13.91 11.71 -23.05
CA HIS A 409 -12.78 12.39 -23.67
C HIS A 409 -11.71 11.39 -24.12
N ALA A 410 -11.10 11.70 -25.28
CA ALA A 410 -9.99 10.93 -25.80
C ALA A 410 -8.83 10.90 -24.78
N ASP A 411 -8.12 9.80 -24.75
CA ASP A 411 -6.91 9.65 -23.95
C ASP A 411 -5.74 10.34 -24.62
N HIS A 412 -4.92 11.05 -23.85
CA HIS A 412 -3.76 11.79 -24.33
C HIS A 412 -2.53 11.44 -23.50
N ALA A 413 -1.41 11.25 -24.20
CA ALA A 413 -0.10 11.10 -23.57
C ALA A 413 0.35 12.41 -22.86
N LEU A 414 1.31 12.28 -21.92
CA LEU A 414 1.98 13.42 -21.28
C LEU A 414 2.79 14.23 -22.26
#